data_ed9e98dd0fd28f4d66da92fc3a81307e
#
_entry.id   ed9e98dd0fd28f4d66da92fc3a81307e
#
_cell.length_a   1.000
_cell.length_b   1.000
_cell.length_c   1.000
_cell.angle_alpha   90.00
_cell.angle_beta   90.00
_cell.angle_gamma   90.00
#
_symmetry.space_group_name_H-M   'P 1'
#
loop_
_entity.id
_entity.type
_entity.pdbx_description
1 polymer ?
#
loop_
_entity_poly.entity_id
_entity_poly.type
_entity_poly.pdbx_seq_one_letter_code
_entity_poly.pdbx_strand_id
1 'polypeptide(L)'
;MTPTDSAVPDEFLDDSAERPQARGPRRRTVSEGPAAGREVLSNPASARISRVAGLSRRNARAKHRRFLVEGPQGVREAVRHAPGRVLDVYLTEAALARHSEIWDEAVAAGLYVHVTTQQVMDAMSPDAQGPLAVAATVETTRSAARAAALAGARVVAVL
;
A
#
# COMPACT_ATOMS: atom_id res chain seq x y z
N MET A 1 -10.96 66.80 14.37
CA MET A 1 -11.80 65.67 13.96
C MET A 1 -10.88 64.62 13.38
N THR A 2 -10.51 63.67 14.17
CA THR A 2 -9.65 62.55 13.83
C THR A 2 -10.52 61.33 13.56
N PRO A 3 -10.38 60.61 12.47
CA PRO A 3 -10.94 59.27 12.39
C PRO A 3 -9.94 58.26 12.94
N THR A 4 -10.46 57.44 13.79
CA THR A 4 -9.86 56.33 14.49
C THR A 4 -9.44 55.22 13.51
N ASP A 5 -8.16 54.94 13.53
CA ASP A 5 -7.56 53.79 12.87
C ASP A 5 -7.91 52.54 13.71
N SER A 6 -8.68 51.65 13.11
CA SER A 6 -9.05 50.38 13.70
C SER A 6 -8.22 49.28 13.04
N ALA A 7 -7.07 49.03 13.63
CA ALA A 7 -6.21 47.91 13.25
C ALA A 7 -6.91 46.61 13.57
N VAL A 8 -7.17 45.79 12.54
CA VAL A 8 -7.57 44.39 12.63
C VAL A 8 -6.30 43.58 12.86
N PRO A 9 -6.20 42.77 13.91
CA PRO A 9 -5.04 41.88 14.06
C PRO A 9 -5.11 40.78 13.03
N ASP A 10 -4.07 40.67 12.25
CA ASP A 10 -3.77 39.62 11.32
C ASP A 10 -3.42 38.35 12.12
N GLU A 11 -4.44 37.53 12.35
CA GLU A 11 -4.30 36.23 13.01
C GLU A 11 -3.82 35.23 11.95
N PHE A 12 -2.50 35.26 11.74
CA PHE A 12 -1.79 34.30 10.89
C PHE A 12 -1.91 32.92 11.59
N LEU A 13 -2.90 32.14 11.16
CA LEU A 13 -3.02 30.72 11.53
C LEU A 13 -1.82 30.01 10.90
N ASP A 14 -0.85 29.73 11.75
CA ASP A 14 0.25 28.81 11.48
C ASP A 14 -0.31 27.40 11.25
N ASP A 15 -0.68 27.12 10.00
CA ASP A 15 -1.00 25.78 9.51
C ASP A 15 0.31 25.02 9.25
N SER A 16 1.08 24.83 10.31
CA SER A 16 2.16 23.85 10.34
C SER A 16 1.53 22.47 10.31
N ALA A 17 0.93 22.11 9.18
CA ALA A 17 0.46 20.76 8.90
C ALA A 17 1.62 19.79 9.12
N GLU A 18 1.58 19.19 10.27
CA GLU A 18 2.44 18.12 10.76
C GLU A 18 2.57 17.04 9.68
N ARG A 19 3.70 17.05 8.98
CA ARG A 19 4.07 15.99 8.04
C ARG A 19 4.08 14.69 8.82
N PRO A 20 3.33 13.66 8.43
CA PRO A 20 3.43 12.37 9.08
C PRO A 20 4.85 11.86 8.89
N GLN A 21 5.62 11.89 9.96
CA GLN A 21 6.94 11.30 10.04
C GLN A 21 6.79 9.82 9.68
N ALA A 22 7.56 9.37 8.71
CA ALA A 22 7.71 7.98 8.39
C ALA A 22 8.12 7.24 9.67
N ARG A 23 7.16 6.56 10.28
CA ARG A 23 7.43 5.69 11.43
C ARG A 23 8.32 4.57 10.91
N GLY A 24 9.57 4.58 11.33
CA GLY A 24 10.51 3.50 11.08
C GLY A 24 9.93 2.14 11.47
N PRO A 25 10.47 1.04 10.95
CA PRO A 25 9.93 -0.30 11.13
C PRO A 25 9.90 -0.61 12.64
N ARG A 26 8.70 -0.69 13.21
CA ARG A 26 8.51 -1.23 14.56
C ARG A 26 8.90 -2.71 14.46
N ARG A 27 10.02 -3.08 15.04
CA ARG A 27 10.42 -4.47 15.27
C ARG A 27 9.24 -5.18 15.96
N ARG A 28 8.49 -5.94 15.18
CA ARG A 28 7.54 -6.90 15.73
C ARG A 28 8.32 -8.18 16.04
N THR A 29 8.26 -8.59 17.27
CA THR A 29 8.71 -9.91 17.71
C THR A 29 8.03 -10.97 16.85
N VAL A 30 8.84 -11.81 16.22
CA VAL A 30 8.42 -12.97 15.45
C VAL A 30 7.73 -13.93 16.44
N SER A 31 6.40 -13.99 16.41
CA SER A 31 5.66 -15.02 17.13
C SER A 31 5.46 -16.22 16.21
N GLU A 32 5.94 -17.31 16.71
CA GLU A 32 5.90 -18.70 16.29
C GLU A 32 4.78 -19.14 15.35
N GLY A 33 5.18 -19.79 14.24
CA GLY A 33 4.40 -20.77 13.46
C GLY A 33 3.30 -20.22 12.53
N PRO A 34 3.05 -20.89 11.43
CA PRO A 34 2.23 -20.33 10.33
C PRO A 34 0.71 -20.27 10.57
N ALA A 35 0.15 -20.61 11.72
CA ALA A 35 -1.31 -20.59 11.87
C ALA A 35 -1.86 -20.34 13.29
N ALA A 36 -1.08 -20.48 14.35
CA ALA A 36 -1.61 -20.37 15.70
C ALA A 36 -1.70 -18.90 16.15
N GLY A 37 -2.92 -18.36 16.27
CA GLY A 37 -3.19 -17.06 16.90
C GLY A 37 -3.24 -15.85 15.98
N ARG A 38 -3.34 -16.01 14.66
CA ARG A 38 -3.49 -14.89 13.71
C ARG A 38 -4.94 -14.48 13.61
N GLU A 39 -5.20 -13.19 13.80
CA GLU A 39 -6.49 -12.60 13.51
C GLU A 39 -6.78 -12.70 12.00
N VAL A 40 -7.81 -13.46 11.65
CA VAL A 40 -8.28 -13.61 10.27
C VAL A 40 -9.27 -12.48 9.98
N LEU A 41 -8.99 -11.69 8.95
CA LEU A 41 -9.92 -10.67 8.50
C LEU A 41 -11.14 -11.32 7.84
N SER A 42 -12.28 -11.25 8.51
CA SER A 42 -13.52 -11.92 8.10
C SER A 42 -14.64 -10.98 7.69
N ASN A 43 -14.51 -9.67 7.94
CA ASN A 43 -15.56 -8.70 7.62
C ASN A 43 -15.30 -8.01 6.27
N PRO A 44 -16.03 -8.41 5.18
CA PRO A 44 -15.86 -7.81 3.84
C PRO A 44 -16.34 -6.36 3.76
N ALA A 45 -17.24 -5.94 4.68
CA ALA A 45 -17.78 -4.58 4.71
C ALA A 45 -16.94 -3.59 5.55
N SER A 46 -15.79 -4.03 6.08
CA SER A 46 -14.94 -3.15 6.88
C SER A 46 -14.39 -1.98 6.05
N ALA A 47 -14.18 -0.84 6.70
CA ALA A 47 -13.65 0.36 6.03
C ALA A 47 -12.27 0.11 5.37
N ARG A 48 -11.46 -0.79 5.92
CA ARG A 48 -10.19 -1.20 5.33
C ARG A 48 -10.43 -1.91 3.99
N ILE A 49 -11.27 -2.92 3.97
CA ILE A 49 -11.55 -3.72 2.77
C ILE A 49 -12.22 -2.86 1.69
N SER A 50 -13.18 -2.02 2.06
CA SER A 50 -13.82 -1.09 1.13
C SER A 50 -12.81 -0.13 0.47
N ARG A 51 -11.80 0.35 1.20
CA ARG A 51 -10.74 1.19 0.64
C ARG A 51 -9.85 0.40 -0.34
N VAL A 52 -9.52 -0.84 -0.02
CA VAL A 52 -8.73 -1.71 -0.91
C VAL A 52 -9.51 -1.99 -2.19
N ALA A 53 -10.78 -2.42 -2.08
CA ALA A 53 -11.68 -2.65 -3.21
C ALA A 53 -11.82 -1.41 -4.11
N GLY A 54 -11.85 -0.22 -3.50
CA GLY A 54 -11.90 1.05 -4.20
C GLY A 54 -10.76 1.29 -5.18
N LEU A 55 -9.58 0.66 -4.96
CA LEU A 55 -8.40 0.80 -5.81
C LEU A 55 -8.56 0.14 -7.20
N SER A 56 -9.61 -0.63 -7.42
CA SER A 56 -10.01 -1.06 -8.78
C SER A 56 -10.30 0.13 -9.69
N ARG A 57 -10.73 1.26 -9.13
CA ARG A 57 -11.09 2.48 -9.87
C ARG A 57 -9.88 3.39 -10.07
N ARG A 58 -9.69 3.85 -11.31
CA ARG A 58 -8.58 4.76 -11.68
C ARG A 58 -8.49 6.02 -10.79
N ASN A 59 -9.63 6.64 -10.51
CA ASN A 59 -9.67 7.86 -9.71
C ASN A 59 -9.22 7.63 -8.27
N ALA A 60 -9.59 6.49 -7.67
CA ALA A 60 -9.14 6.12 -6.33
C ALA A 60 -7.63 5.85 -6.31
N ARG A 61 -7.09 5.15 -7.33
CA ARG A 61 -5.64 4.93 -7.45
C ARG A 61 -4.87 6.26 -7.54
N ALA A 62 -5.34 7.18 -8.36
CA ALA A 62 -4.74 8.51 -8.50
C ALA A 62 -4.81 9.30 -7.19
N LYS A 63 -5.99 9.34 -6.55
CA LYS A 63 -6.23 10.06 -5.28
C LYS A 63 -5.38 9.51 -4.14
N HIS A 64 -5.33 8.19 -3.98
CA HIS A 64 -4.64 7.53 -2.86
C HIS A 64 -3.19 7.18 -3.18
N ARG A 65 -2.76 7.36 -4.43
CA ARG A 65 -1.41 7.01 -4.92
C ARG A 65 -1.05 5.56 -4.58
N ARG A 66 -2.01 4.65 -4.78
CA ARG A 66 -1.91 3.22 -4.49
C ARG A 66 -2.55 2.42 -5.61
N PHE A 67 -2.11 1.18 -5.77
CA PHE A 67 -2.69 0.24 -6.71
C PHE A 67 -2.65 -1.17 -6.14
N LEU A 68 -3.40 -2.08 -6.76
CA LEU A 68 -3.41 -3.50 -6.42
C LEU A 68 -2.41 -4.25 -7.28
N VAL A 69 -1.71 -5.17 -6.65
CA VAL A 69 -0.90 -6.21 -7.30
C VAL A 69 -1.58 -7.54 -6.99
N GLU A 70 -1.97 -8.26 -8.01
CA GLU A 70 -2.78 -9.48 -7.89
C GLU A 70 -2.00 -10.70 -8.38
N GLY A 71 -2.29 -11.82 -7.74
CA GLY A 71 -1.74 -13.11 -8.07
C GLY A 71 -0.34 -13.38 -7.49
N PRO A 72 0.03 -14.68 -7.39
CA PRO A 72 1.20 -15.10 -6.64
C PRO A 72 2.50 -14.57 -7.24
N GLN A 73 2.61 -14.54 -8.57
CA GLN A 73 3.84 -14.07 -9.19
C GLN A 73 4.02 -12.55 -9.01
N GLY A 74 2.97 -11.76 -9.27
CA GLY A 74 3.04 -10.31 -9.12
C GLY A 74 3.37 -9.90 -7.69
N VAL A 75 2.70 -10.52 -6.71
CA VAL A 75 2.94 -10.23 -5.28
C VAL A 75 4.35 -10.66 -4.86
N ARG A 76 4.82 -11.84 -5.29
CA ARG A 76 6.19 -12.29 -5.02
C ARG A 76 7.23 -11.31 -5.55
N GLU A 77 7.10 -10.89 -6.80
CA GLU A 77 8.03 -9.93 -7.42
C GLU A 77 8.00 -8.57 -6.69
N ALA A 78 6.82 -8.09 -6.31
CA ALA A 78 6.68 -6.86 -5.55
C ALA A 78 7.37 -6.94 -4.18
N VAL A 79 7.19 -8.05 -3.46
CA VAL A 79 7.82 -8.29 -2.16
C VAL A 79 9.35 -8.38 -2.28
N ARG A 80 9.86 -9.08 -3.29
CA ARG A 80 11.31 -9.28 -3.49
C ARG A 80 12.04 -8.03 -3.96
N HIS A 81 11.48 -7.34 -4.93
CA HIS A 81 12.19 -6.31 -5.66
C HIS A 81 11.78 -4.88 -5.30
N ALA A 82 10.63 -4.71 -4.65
CA ALA A 82 10.14 -3.40 -4.25
C ALA A 82 9.46 -3.40 -2.87
N PRO A 83 10.03 -4.05 -1.82
CA PRO A 83 9.37 -4.17 -0.52
C PRO A 83 9.04 -2.81 0.09
N GLY A 84 9.89 -1.79 -0.08
CA GLY A 84 9.63 -0.44 0.40
C GLY A 84 8.41 0.26 -0.21
N ARG A 85 7.79 -0.34 -1.23
CA ARG A 85 6.55 0.17 -1.86
C ARG A 85 5.33 -0.65 -1.52
N VAL A 86 5.49 -1.88 -1.03
CA VAL A 86 4.40 -2.73 -0.60
C VAL A 86 3.92 -2.25 0.77
N LEU A 87 2.65 -1.94 0.88
CA LEU A 87 2.04 -1.41 2.09
C LEU A 87 1.37 -2.52 2.91
N ASP A 88 0.62 -3.39 2.22
CA ASP A 88 -0.09 -4.51 2.82
C ASP A 88 -0.06 -5.70 1.86
N VAL A 89 0.01 -6.90 2.42
CA VAL A 89 -0.13 -8.18 1.69
C VAL A 89 -1.30 -8.94 2.31
N TYR A 90 -2.17 -9.49 1.48
CA TYR A 90 -3.34 -10.26 1.89
C TYR A 90 -3.25 -11.65 1.26
N LEU A 91 -3.48 -12.68 2.09
CA LEU A 91 -3.55 -14.08 1.65
C LEU A 91 -4.76 -14.76 2.29
N THR A 92 -5.44 -15.59 1.55
CA THR A 92 -6.35 -16.57 2.17
C THR A 92 -5.54 -17.70 2.81
N GLU A 93 -6.14 -18.47 3.71
CA GLU A 93 -5.48 -19.67 4.27
C GLU A 93 -5.03 -20.64 3.17
N ALA A 94 -5.87 -20.84 2.15
CA ALA A 94 -5.53 -21.69 1.01
C ALA A 94 -4.37 -21.11 0.18
N ALA A 95 -4.30 -19.80 0.01
CA ALA A 95 -3.20 -19.16 -0.68
C ALA A 95 -1.91 -19.21 0.16
N LEU A 96 -2.01 -19.06 1.47
CA LEU A 96 -0.89 -19.19 2.39
C LEU A 96 -0.30 -20.61 2.36
N ALA A 97 -1.16 -21.65 2.34
CA ALA A 97 -0.71 -23.04 2.24
C ALA A 97 0.02 -23.35 0.92
N ARG A 98 -0.35 -22.69 -0.18
CA ARG A 98 0.26 -22.89 -1.50
C ARG A 98 1.47 -22.01 -1.78
N HIS A 99 1.57 -20.88 -1.10
CA HIS A 99 2.56 -19.80 -1.37
C HIS A 99 3.16 -19.29 -0.06
N SER A 100 3.56 -20.21 0.83
CA SER A 100 4.14 -19.86 2.14
C SER A 100 5.39 -18.98 1.98
N GLU A 101 6.14 -19.15 0.90
CA GLU A 101 7.32 -18.36 0.60
C GLU A 101 7.02 -16.86 0.48
N ILE A 102 5.84 -16.49 -0.06
CA ILE A 102 5.43 -15.07 -0.14
C ILE A 102 5.20 -14.49 1.26
N TRP A 103 4.58 -15.30 2.14
CA TRP A 103 4.41 -14.92 3.53
C TRP A 103 5.74 -14.70 4.23
N ASP A 104 6.63 -15.69 4.13
CA ASP A 104 7.93 -15.67 4.83
C ASP A 104 8.79 -14.50 4.35
N GLU A 105 8.86 -14.26 3.05
CA GLU A 105 9.57 -13.14 2.46
C GLU A 105 8.97 -11.79 2.86
N ALA A 106 7.65 -11.65 2.87
CA ALA A 106 6.98 -10.42 3.26
C ALA A 106 7.20 -10.11 4.76
N VAL A 107 7.13 -11.13 5.62
CA VAL A 107 7.42 -10.99 7.05
C VAL A 107 8.90 -10.63 7.28
N ALA A 108 9.81 -11.31 6.57
CA ALA A 108 11.25 -11.00 6.65
C ALA A 108 11.56 -9.57 6.19
N ALA A 109 10.82 -9.07 5.20
CA ALA A 109 10.91 -7.68 4.73
C ALA A 109 10.21 -6.67 5.67
N GLY A 110 9.59 -7.11 6.77
CA GLY A 110 8.89 -6.26 7.73
C GLY A 110 7.55 -5.70 7.24
N LEU A 111 6.94 -6.33 6.23
CA LEU A 111 5.67 -5.91 5.65
C LEU A 111 4.47 -6.29 6.54
N TYR A 112 3.36 -5.58 6.37
CA TYR A 112 2.09 -5.94 6.99
C TYR A 112 1.44 -7.06 6.19
N VAL A 113 1.33 -8.25 6.79
CA VAL A 113 0.73 -9.42 6.15
C VAL A 113 -0.53 -9.82 6.90
N HIS A 114 -1.62 -10.02 6.17
CA HIS A 114 -2.94 -10.31 6.71
C HIS A 114 -3.47 -11.63 6.14
N VAL A 115 -3.99 -12.48 7.02
CA VAL A 115 -4.80 -13.63 6.61
C VAL A 115 -6.25 -13.18 6.47
N THR A 116 -6.92 -13.61 5.40
CA THR A 116 -8.30 -13.23 5.11
C THR A 116 -9.15 -14.45 4.80
N THR A 117 -10.47 -14.32 4.99
CA THR A 117 -11.41 -15.27 4.40
C THR A 117 -11.47 -15.07 2.88
N GLN A 118 -11.94 -16.10 2.15
CA GLN A 118 -12.18 -15.98 0.71
C GLN A 118 -13.18 -14.85 0.40
N GLN A 119 -14.24 -14.74 1.20
CA GLN A 119 -15.25 -13.68 1.05
C GLN A 119 -14.65 -12.26 1.13
N VAL A 120 -13.66 -12.06 2.00
CA VAL A 120 -12.94 -10.79 2.11
C VAL A 120 -12.05 -10.57 0.89
N MET A 121 -11.37 -11.62 0.41
CA MET A 121 -10.55 -11.55 -0.80
C MET A 121 -11.40 -11.17 -2.02
N ASP A 122 -12.53 -11.83 -2.22
CA ASP A 122 -13.47 -11.56 -3.31
C ASP A 122 -14.04 -10.13 -3.25
N ALA A 123 -14.27 -9.61 -2.03
CA ALA A 123 -14.70 -8.23 -1.84
C ALA A 123 -13.62 -7.20 -2.20
N MET A 124 -12.34 -7.52 -2.04
CA MET A 124 -11.23 -6.65 -2.45
C MET A 124 -11.00 -6.69 -3.95
N SER A 125 -10.99 -7.88 -4.54
CA SER A 125 -10.85 -8.11 -5.97
C SER A 125 -11.52 -9.43 -6.36
N PRO A 126 -12.62 -9.39 -7.12
CA PRO A 126 -13.33 -10.61 -7.55
C PRO A 126 -12.49 -11.54 -8.43
N ASP A 127 -11.50 -10.99 -9.12
CA ASP A 127 -10.64 -11.74 -10.04
C ASP A 127 -9.35 -12.24 -9.37
N ALA A 128 -9.11 -11.90 -8.09
CA ALA A 128 -7.91 -12.28 -7.38
C ALA A 128 -7.87 -13.78 -7.09
N GLN A 129 -7.00 -14.50 -7.78
CA GLN A 129 -6.76 -15.92 -7.60
C GLN A 129 -5.61 -16.18 -6.61
N GLY A 130 -5.72 -15.70 -5.38
CA GLY A 130 -4.71 -15.97 -4.38
C GLY A 130 -4.17 -14.72 -3.68
N PRO A 131 -2.84 -14.56 -3.56
CA PRO A 131 -2.27 -13.38 -2.89
C PRO A 131 -2.62 -12.07 -3.58
N LEU A 132 -2.83 -11.02 -2.77
CA LEU A 132 -3.08 -9.65 -3.21
C LEU A 132 -2.20 -8.72 -2.39
N ALA A 133 -1.61 -7.71 -3.02
CA ALA A 133 -0.88 -6.68 -2.31
C ALA A 133 -1.37 -5.27 -2.69
N VAL A 134 -1.27 -4.35 -1.74
CA VAL A 134 -1.45 -2.93 -1.96
C VAL A 134 -0.07 -2.29 -2.05
N ALA A 135 0.21 -1.64 -3.16
CA ALA A 135 1.48 -0.97 -3.39
C ALA A 135 1.31 0.54 -3.65
N ALA A 136 2.30 1.32 -3.24
CA ALA A 136 2.36 2.75 -3.52
C ALA A 136 2.78 3.02 -4.97
N THR A 137 2.12 3.97 -5.64
CA THR A 137 2.54 4.43 -6.96
C THR A 137 3.80 5.27 -6.86
N VAL A 138 4.64 5.18 -7.88
CA VAL A 138 5.76 6.10 -8.08
C VAL A 138 5.24 7.36 -8.76
N GLU A 139 5.77 8.51 -8.36
CA GLU A 139 5.61 9.70 -9.20
C GLU A 139 6.41 9.50 -10.49
N THR A 140 5.71 9.24 -11.55
CA THR A 140 6.30 9.31 -12.88
C THR A 140 6.25 10.76 -13.33
N THR A 141 7.30 11.51 -13.07
CA THR A 141 7.45 12.84 -13.68
C THR A 141 7.64 12.65 -15.17
N ARG A 142 6.80 13.29 -15.97
CA ARG A 142 6.94 13.39 -17.43
C ARG A 142 8.06 14.33 -17.84
N SER A 143 9.10 14.53 -17.02
CA SER A 143 10.12 15.53 -17.20
C SER A 143 11.41 14.95 -17.78
N ALA A 144 12.35 15.83 -18.10
CA ALA A 144 13.71 15.53 -18.58
C ALA A 144 14.45 14.51 -17.71
N ALA A 145 14.13 14.41 -16.41
CA ALA A 145 14.66 13.37 -15.51
C ALA A 145 14.29 11.95 -15.95
N ARG A 146 13.13 11.75 -16.59
CA ARG A 146 12.73 10.43 -17.13
C ARG A 146 13.55 10.06 -18.38
N ALA A 147 13.80 11.04 -19.24
CA ALA A 147 14.66 10.82 -20.41
C ALA A 147 16.09 10.49 -19.97
N ALA A 148 16.62 11.16 -18.95
CA ALA A 148 17.93 10.90 -18.38
C ALA A 148 18.01 9.50 -17.71
N ALA A 149 16.96 9.09 -17.00
CA ALA A 149 16.88 7.74 -16.39
C ALA A 149 16.82 6.64 -17.44
N LEU A 150 16.26 6.91 -18.63
CA LEU A 150 16.18 5.94 -19.73
C LEU A 150 17.43 5.92 -20.60
N ALA A 151 18.28 6.93 -20.56
CA ALA A 151 19.47 7.04 -21.41
C ALA A 151 20.51 5.93 -21.19
N GLY A 152 20.49 5.26 -20.01
CA GLY A 152 21.32 4.11 -19.71
C GLY A 152 20.60 2.76 -19.67
N ALA A 153 19.30 2.73 -19.95
CA ALA A 153 18.51 1.51 -19.82
C ALA A 153 18.76 0.56 -20.99
N ARG A 154 19.07 -0.71 -20.69
CA ARG A 154 19.24 -1.77 -21.70
C ARG A 154 17.92 -2.28 -22.26
N VAL A 155 16.86 -2.18 -21.47
CA VAL A 155 15.50 -2.62 -21.83
C VAL A 155 14.49 -1.61 -21.31
N VAL A 156 13.57 -1.21 -22.16
CA VAL A 156 12.42 -0.35 -21.79
C VAL A 156 11.16 -1.09 -22.19
N ALA A 157 10.32 -1.42 -21.20
CA ALA A 157 8.98 -1.92 -21.45
C ALA A 157 8.00 -0.75 -21.44
N VAL A 158 7.24 -0.61 -22.52
CA VAL A 158 6.14 0.36 -22.63
C VAL A 158 4.84 -0.44 -22.55
N LEU A 159 4.03 -0.14 -21.53
CA LEU A 159 2.72 -0.74 -21.30
C LEU A 159 1.62 0.24 -21.74
#